data_6949b058a508cc1d7ee557457501196a
#
_entry.id   6949b058a508cc1d7ee557457501196a
#
_cell.length_a   1.000
_cell.length_b   1.000
_cell.length_c   1.000
_cell.angle_alpha   90.00
_cell.angle_beta   90.00
_cell.angle_gamma   90.00
#
_symmetry.space_group_name_H-M   'P 1'
#
loop_
_entity.id
_entity.type
_entity.pdbx_description
1 polymer ?
#
loop_
_entity_poly.entity_id
_entity_poly.type
_entity_poly.pdbx_seq_one_letter_code
_entity_poly.pdbx_strand_id
1 'polypeptide(L)'
;FRYVLIDEYQDTNELQYRLSSLLAGGYENICVVGDDDQSIYKFRGATIENILSFEKQYHGAKVIRLEQNYRSTKSILDAANAVISHNQGRKGKKLWTKNASGDKITVYEALNESDEANYVAGRIFSISKGKNFKDFAILYRTNAQSNALEYAFKRNSIPYRIIGGTRFFDRAEVKDMLAYLC
;
A
#
# COMPACT_ATOMS: atom_id res chain seq x y z
N PHE A 1 -25.44 -17.88 -3.72
CA PHE A 1 -24.07 -18.41 -3.63
C PHE A 1 -23.96 -19.37 -2.45
N ARG A 2 -23.20 -20.47 -2.61
CA ARG A 2 -22.95 -21.41 -1.50
C ARG A 2 -21.80 -20.98 -0.61
N TYR A 3 -20.83 -20.26 -1.17
CA TYR A 3 -19.67 -19.70 -0.47
C TYR A 3 -19.42 -18.29 -0.98
N VAL A 4 -19.07 -17.40 -0.06
CA VAL A 4 -18.67 -16.02 -0.34
C VAL A 4 -17.30 -15.82 0.29
N LEU A 5 -16.31 -15.46 -0.54
CA LEU A 5 -14.95 -15.17 -0.08
C LEU A 5 -14.61 -13.74 -0.49
N ILE A 6 -14.13 -12.95 0.45
CA ILE A 6 -13.83 -11.53 0.24
C ILE A 6 -12.44 -11.26 0.78
N ASP A 7 -11.60 -10.70 -0.06
CA ASP A 7 -10.26 -10.24 0.30
C ASP A 7 -10.26 -8.72 0.53
N GLU A 8 -9.25 -8.22 1.24
CA GLU A 8 -9.07 -6.81 1.60
C GLU A 8 -10.33 -6.19 2.26
N TYR A 9 -10.97 -6.96 3.14
CA TYR A 9 -12.28 -6.60 3.71
C TYR A 9 -12.27 -5.29 4.51
N GLN A 10 -11.11 -4.85 5.03
CA GLN A 10 -10.94 -3.57 5.71
C GLN A 10 -11.19 -2.36 4.80
N ASP A 11 -11.12 -2.54 3.48
CA ASP A 11 -11.30 -1.47 2.49
C ASP A 11 -12.74 -1.38 1.96
N THR A 12 -13.66 -2.20 2.48
CA THR A 12 -15.06 -2.20 2.07
C THR A 12 -15.81 -0.98 2.64
N ASN A 13 -16.65 -0.39 1.78
CA ASN A 13 -17.62 0.60 2.20
C ASN A 13 -18.94 -0.05 2.65
N GLU A 14 -19.87 0.75 3.18
CA GLU A 14 -21.18 0.29 3.68
C GLU A 14 -22.00 -0.46 2.62
N LEU A 15 -21.99 0.00 1.36
CA LEU A 15 -22.75 -0.67 0.30
C LEU A 15 -22.15 -2.03 -0.07
N GLN A 16 -20.84 -2.12 -0.13
CA GLN A 16 -20.12 -3.37 -0.37
C GLN A 16 -20.33 -4.36 0.78
N TYR A 17 -20.32 -3.87 2.01
CA TYR A 17 -20.65 -4.66 3.18
C TYR A 17 -22.07 -5.23 3.10
N ARG A 18 -23.08 -4.40 2.78
CA ARG A 18 -24.46 -4.86 2.61
C ARG A 18 -24.61 -5.88 1.48
N LEU A 19 -23.96 -5.60 0.35
CA LEU A 19 -23.96 -6.54 -0.78
C LEU A 19 -23.39 -7.90 -0.37
N SER A 20 -22.26 -7.93 0.31
CA SER A 20 -21.63 -9.17 0.79
C SER A 20 -22.53 -9.94 1.76
N SER A 21 -23.20 -9.23 2.66
CA SER A 21 -24.15 -9.82 3.62
C SER A 21 -25.37 -10.41 2.92
N LEU A 22 -25.92 -9.73 1.92
CA LEU A 22 -27.03 -10.26 1.11
C LEU A 22 -26.64 -11.51 0.32
N LEU A 23 -25.44 -11.50 -0.28
CA LEU A 23 -24.95 -12.66 -1.04
C LEU A 23 -24.70 -13.87 -0.14
N ALA A 24 -24.27 -13.66 1.10
CA ALA A 24 -24.01 -14.70 2.08
C ALA A 24 -25.27 -15.23 2.80
N GLY A 25 -26.36 -14.44 2.84
CA GLY A 25 -27.52 -14.65 3.71
C GLY A 25 -28.26 -15.98 3.55
N GLY A 26 -28.09 -16.68 2.41
CA GLY A 26 -28.77 -17.96 2.20
C GLY A 26 -28.10 -19.15 2.90
N TYR A 27 -26.79 -19.13 3.11
CA TYR A 27 -26.02 -20.24 3.67
C TYR A 27 -25.09 -19.82 4.80
N GLU A 28 -24.87 -18.53 4.99
CA GLU A 28 -23.90 -17.95 5.95
C GLU A 28 -22.47 -18.49 5.83
N ASN A 29 -22.14 -19.09 4.68
CA ASN A 29 -20.80 -19.57 4.38
C ASN A 29 -19.95 -18.40 3.83
N ILE A 30 -19.52 -17.52 4.72
CA ILE A 30 -18.72 -16.36 4.38
C ILE A 30 -17.33 -16.46 5.01
N CYS A 31 -16.31 -16.17 4.21
CA CYS A 31 -14.93 -16.03 4.67
C CYS A 31 -14.41 -14.66 4.23
N VAL A 32 -13.94 -13.86 5.17
CA VAL A 32 -13.32 -12.57 4.89
C VAL A 32 -11.86 -12.61 5.30
N VAL A 33 -11.04 -12.02 4.45
CA VAL A 33 -9.60 -11.84 4.71
C VAL A 33 -9.33 -10.34 4.69
N GLY A 34 -8.53 -9.87 5.63
CA GLY A 34 -8.19 -8.46 5.69
C GLY A 34 -7.21 -8.15 6.81
N ASP A 35 -6.74 -6.93 6.80
CA ASP A 35 -5.77 -6.41 7.74
C ASP A 35 -6.25 -5.04 8.23
N ASP A 36 -6.77 -4.99 9.47
CA ASP A 36 -7.26 -3.76 10.09
C ASP A 36 -6.17 -2.67 10.17
N ASP A 37 -4.90 -3.05 10.26
CA ASP A 37 -3.77 -2.11 10.27
C ASP A 37 -3.49 -1.48 8.89
N GLN A 38 -4.05 -2.04 7.81
CA GLN A 38 -3.91 -1.54 6.44
C GLN A 38 -5.14 -0.79 5.92
N SER A 39 -6.12 -0.47 6.76
CA SER A 39 -7.31 0.31 6.39
C SER A 39 -6.94 1.78 6.11
N ILE A 40 -6.57 2.09 4.87
CA ILE A 40 -6.12 3.42 4.43
C ILE A 40 -7.09 4.10 3.45
N TYR A 41 -8.21 3.46 3.09
CA TYR A 41 -9.18 3.98 2.11
C TYR A 41 -10.40 4.67 2.71
N LYS A 42 -10.32 5.16 3.95
CA LYS A 42 -11.39 5.93 4.60
C LYS A 42 -11.87 7.11 3.74
N PHE A 43 -10.97 7.78 3.03
CA PHE A 43 -11.31 8.89 2.13
C PHE A 43 -12.13 8.46 0.90
N ARG A 44 -12.22 7.15 0.62
CA ARG A 44 -13.10 6.54 -0.40
C ARG A 44 -14.37 5.92 0.18
N GLY A 45 -14.64 6.18 1.47
CA GLY A 45 -15.82 5.66 2.18
C GLY A 45 -15.63 4.27 2.78
N ALA A 46 -14.40 3.73 2.83
CA ALA A 46 -14.13 2.48 3.55
C ALA A 46 -14.35 2.67 5.04
N THR A 47 -14.91 1.64 5.68
CA THR A 47 -15.27 1.64 7.10
C THR A 47 -14.60 0.46 7.78
N ILE A 48 -13.63 0.74 8.64
CA ILE A 48 -12.87 -0.30 9.38
C ILE A 48 -13.79 -1.12 10.30
N GLU A 49 -14.89 -0.54 10.74
CA GLU A 49 -15.89 -1.19 11.57
C GLU A 49 -16.44 -2.47 10.94
N ASN A 50 -16.47 -2.57 9.61
CA ASN A 50 -16.93 -3.77 8.90
C ASN A 50 -16.10 -5.00 9.29
N ILE A 51 -14.76 -4.88 9.31
CA ILE A 51 -13.90 -6.00 9.72
C ILE A 51 -13.86 -6.18 11.24
N LEU A 52 -13.90 -5.08 12.00
CA LEU A 52 -13.85 -5.14 13.46
C LEU A 52 -15.12 -5.76 14.07
N SER A 53 -16.29 -5.54 13.46
CA SER A 53 -17.58 -6.05 13.93
C SER A 53 -17.98 -7.39 13.33
N PHE A 54 -17.20 -7.96 12.43
CA PHE A 54 -17.54 -9.21 11.71
C PHE A 54 -17.93 -10.36 12.66
N GLU A 55 -17.16 -10.56 13.74
CA GLU A 55 -17.44 -11.61 14.73
C GLU A 55 -18.76 -11.39 15.50
N LYS A 56 -19.19 -10.14 15.64
CA LYS A 56 -20.48 -9.79 16.27
C LYS A 56 -21.65 -10.09 15.34
N GLN A 57 -21.45 -9.89 14.05
CA GLN A 57 -22.47 -10.11 13.03
C GLN A 57 -22.66 -11.60 12.73
N TYR A 58 -21.57 -12.33 12.57
CA TYR A 58 -21.58 -13.76 12.28
C TYR A 58 -21.21 -14.54 13.54
N HIS A 59 -22.24 -14.92 14.33
CA HIS A 59 -22.04 -15.66 15.56
C HIS A 59 -21.38 -17.02 15.28
N GLY A 60 -20.26 -17.29 15.95
CA GLY A 60 -19.49 -18.50 15.72
C GLY A 60 -18.43 -18.41 14.62
N ALA A 61 -18.22 -17.24 14.03
CA ALA A 61 -17.13 -17.02 13.09
C ALA A 61 -15.77 -17.36 13.75
N LYS A 62 -14.97 -18.18 13.06
CA LYS A 62 -13.63 -18.54 13.52
C LYS A 62 -12.63 -17.52 13.04
N VAL A 63 -11.97 -16.83 13.98
CA VAL A 63 -10.90 -15.89 13.65
C VAL A 63 -9.55 -16.59 13.65
N ILE A 64 -8.82 -16.46 12.55
CA ILE A 64 -7.46 -16.98 12.38
C ILE A 64 -6.55 -15.78 12.14
N ARG A 65 -5.51 -15.62 12.98
CA ARG A 65 -4.52 -14.54 12.85
C ARG A 65 -3.29 -15.06 12.15
N LEU A 66 -2.91 -14.39 11.06
CA LEU A 66 -1.70 -14.66 10.30
C LEU A 66 -0.63 -13.63 10.69
N GLU A 67 0.14 -13.91 11.72
CA GLU A 67 1.12 -12.96 12.28
C GLU A 67 2.54 -13.19 11.74
N GLN A 68 2.83 -14.38 11.20
CA GLN A 68 4.13 -14.64 10.59
C GLN A 68 4.23 -13.99 9.21
N ASN A 69 5.21 -13.11 9.06
CA ASN A 69 5.54 -12.48 7.78
C ASN A 69 6.70 -13.22 7.11
N TYR A 70 6.56 -13.52 5.82
CA TYR A 70 7.55 -14.24 5.01
C TYR A 70 8.25 -13.32 4.00
N ARG A 71 7.79 -12.09 3.86
CA ARG A 71 8.25 -11.13 2.85
C ARG A 71 9.43 -10.29 3.35
N SER A 72 9.29 -9.72 4.53
CA SER A 72 10.17 -8.66 5.03
C SER A 72 11.22 -9.17 6.01
N THR A 73 12.31 -8.42 6.14
CA THR A 73 13.32 -8.63 7.17
C THR A 73 12.81 -8.13 8.53
N LYS A 74 13.49 -8.54 9.60
CA LYS A 74 13.12 -8.16 10.96
C LYS A 74 13.15 -6.64 11.17
N SER A 75 14.18 -5.94 10.66
CA SER A 75 14.29 -4.47 10.79
C SER A 75 13.10 -3.73 10.19
N ILE A 76 12.58 -4.19 9.04
CA ILE A 76 11.40 -3.60 8.39
C ILE A 76 10.16 -3.82 9.24
N LEU A 77 9.97 -5.05 9.75
CA LEU A 77 8.79 -5.36 10.58
C LEU A 77 8.81 -4.65 11.93
N ASP A 78 9.96 -4.53 12.56
CA ASP A 78 10.10 -3.80 13.83
C ASP A 78 9.70 -2.32 13.65
N ALA A 79 10.13 -1.69 12.55
CA ALA A 79 9.73 -0.32 12.23
C ALA A 79 8.24 -0.21 11.92
N ALA A 80 7.68 -1.13 11.11
CA ALA A 80 6.26 -1.16 10.80
C ALA A 80 5.41 -1.35 12.07
N ASN A 81 5.78 -2.29 12.95
CA ASN A 81 5.12 -2.51 14.22
C ASN A 81 5.20 -1.26 15.13
N ALA A 82 6.34 -0.56 15.14
CA ALA A 82 6.50 0.66 15.91
C ALA A 82 5.57 1.78 15.40
N VAL A 83 5.50 2.00 14.10
CA VAL A 83 4.61 2.99 13.49
C VAL A 83 3.15 2.68 13.81
N ILE A 84 2.71 1.44 13.54
CA ILE A 84 1.30 1.06 13.69
C ILE A 84 0.85 1.00 15.15
N SER A 85 1.77 0.86 16.09
CA SER A 85 1.44 0.84 17.53
C SER A 85 0.80 2.14 18.03
N HIS A 86 0.98 3.26 17.32
CA HIS A 86 0.38 4.55 17.63
C HIS A 86 -1.11 4.63 17.22
N ASN A 87 -1.59 3.72 16.38
CA ASN A 87 -2.98 3.72 15.95
C ASN A 87 -3.88 3.14 17.05
N GLN A 88 -5.00 3.83 17.32
CA GLN A 88 -6.04 3.40 18.25
C GLN A 88 -7.12 2.59 17.51
N GLY A 89 -7.87 1.74 18.25
CA GLY A 89 -9.02 1.01 17.71
C GLY A 89 -8.68 -0.22 16.86
N ARG A 90 -7.46 -0.74 16.96
CA ARG A 90 -7.02 -1.96 16.27
C ARG A 90 -7.24 -3.23 17.10
N LYS A 91 -7.36 -4.39 16.45
CA LYS A 91 -7.47 -5.71 17.13
C LYS A 91 -6.16 -6.16 17.77
N GLY A 92 -5.07 -5.44 17.61
CA GLY A 92 -3.77 -5.69 18.22
C GLY A 92 -3.14 -7.01 17.74
N LYS A 93 -2.25 -6.89 16.76
CA LYS A 93 -1.36 -7.98 16.34
C LYS A 93 0.07 -7.47 16.29
N LYS A 94 1.03 -8.38 16.32
CA LYS A 94 2.43 -8.07 16.16
C LYS A 94 3.02 -8.98 15.10
N LEU A 95 3.37 -8.42 13.97
CA LEU A 95 4.01 -9.18 12.89
C LEU A 95 5.42 -9.59 13.32
N TRP A 96 5.77 -10.84 13.03
CA TRP A 96 7.09 -11.39 13.27
C TRP A 96 7.58 -12.20 12.07
N THR A 97 8.88 -12.42 11.97
CA THR A 97 9.49 -13.18 10.88
C THR A 97 10.65 -14.05 11.35
N LYS A 98 10.91 -15.11 10.62
CA LYS A 98 12.13 -15.93 10.74
C LYS A 98 13.25 -15.42 9.82
N ASN A 99 12.98 -14.44 8.96
CA ASN A 99 13.99 -13.87 8.08
C ASN A 99 15.07 -13.14 8.90
N ALA A 100 16.26 -12.99 8.31
CA ALA A 100 17.36 -12.24 8.90
C ALA A 100 16.96 -10.79 9.23
N SER A 101 17.76 -10.13 10.08
CA SER A 101 17.51 -8.72 10.44
C SER A 101 17.50 -7.79 9.23
N GLY A 102 18.34 -8.07 8.23
CA GLY A 102 18.49 -7.21 7.06
C GLY A 102 19.20 -5.89 7.36
N ASP A 103 19.20 -5.00 6.37
CA ASP A 103 19.79 -3.67 6.51
C ASP A 103 18.95 -2.76 7.41
N LYS A 104 19.62 -1.75 7.98
CA LYS A 104 18.96 -0.70 8.74
C LYS A 104 18.16 0.21 7.82
N ILE A 105 17.06 0.75 8.34
CA ILE A 105 16.27 1.78 7.65
C ILE A 105 17.09 3.07 7.62
N THR A 106 17.18 3.67 6.44
CA THR A 106 17.81 4.98 6.25
C THR A 106 16.73 6.06 6.19
N VAL A 107 16.89 7.10 6.96
CA VAL A 107 16.08 8.31 6.89
C VAL A 107 16.92 9.41 6.25
N TYR A 108 16.38 10.10 5.28
CA TYR A 108 17.00 11.22 4.61
C TYR A 108 16.05 12.41 4.62
N GLU A 109 16.49 13.53 5.13
CA GLU A 109 15.77 14.79 5.12
C GLU A 109 16.30 15.66 3.97
N ALA A 110 15.46 15.83 2.96
CA ALA A 110 15.81 16.59 1.77
C ALA A 110 15.53 18.09 1.94
N LEU A 111 16.29 18.92 1.25
CA LEU A 111 16.09 20.38 1.25
C LEU A 111 14.85 20.80 0.44
N ASN A 112 14.52 20.03 -0.59
CA ASN A 112 13.37 20.24 -1.49
C ASN A 112 13.09 18.96 -2.29
N GLU A 113 12.02 18.98 -3.09
CA GLU A 113 11.59 17.85 -3.91
C GLU A 113 12.62 17.41 -4.95
N SER A 114 13.44 18.33 -5.45
CA SER A 114 14.49 17.99 -6.41
C SER A 114 15.66 17.28 -5.75
N ASP A 115 16.02 17.70 -4.55
CA ASP A 115 17.03 17.04 -3.73
C ASP A 115 16.57 15.64 -3.33
N GLU A 116 15.32 15.47 -2.88
CA GLU A 116 14.71 14.18 -2.60
C GLU A 116 14.80 13.24 -3.81
N ALA A 117 14.36 13.71 -4.98
CA ALA A 117 14.35 12.91 -6.19
C ALA A 117 15.77 12.51 -6.65
N ASN A 118 16.73 13.42 -6.54
CA ASN A 118 18.14 13.15 -6.88
C ASN A 118 18.76 12.16 -5.89
N TYR A 119 18.47 12.29 -4.60
CA TYR A 119 18.93 11.32 -3.60
C TYR A 119 18.39 9.91 -3.90
N VAL A 120 17.08 9.78 -4.16
CA VAL A 120 16.44 8.52 -4.48
C VAL A 120 17.06 7.89 -5.74
N ALA A 121 17.21 8.68 -6.82
CA ALA A 121 17.81 8.21 -8.06
C ALA A 121 19.27 7.74 -7.85
N GLY A 122 20.07 8.53 -7.12
CA GLY A 122 21.45 8.20 -6.79
C GLY A 122 21.58 6.92 -5.96
N ARG A 123 20.70 6.74 -4.96
CA ARG A 123 20.68 5.53 -4.13
C ARG A 123 20.30 4.29 -4.94
N ILE A 124 19.28 4.37 -5.77
CA ILE A 124 18.88 3.27 -6.67
C ILE A 124 20.05 2.90 -7.58
N PHE A 125 20.67 3.88 -8.23
CA PHE A 125 21.79 3.64 -9.13
C PHE A 125 22.96 2.98 -8.41
N SER A 126 23.33 3.48 -7.23
CA SER A 126 24.42 2.94 -6.40
C SER A 126 24.16 1.49 -5.96
N ILE A 127 22.94 1.18 -5.51
CA ILE A 127 22.59 -0.15 -5.01
C ILE A 127 22.42 -1.14 -6.16
N SER A 128 21.78 -0.73 -7.25
CA SER A 128 21.57 -1.58 -8.44
C SER A 128 22.86 -1.86 -9.20
N LYS A 129 23.90 -1.06 -9.01
CA LYS A 129 25.13 -1.07 -9.84
C LYS A 129 24.80 -1.00 -11.33
N GLY A 130 23.73 -0.28 -11.70
CA GLY A 130 23.23 -0.17 -13.07
C GLY A 130 22.52 -1.43 -13.62
N LYS A 131 22.13 -2.38 -12.75
CA LYS A 131 21.47 -3.64 -13.11
C LYS A 131 20.19 -3.80 -12.29
N ASN A 132 19.21 -4.53 -12.86
CA ASN A 132 17.99 -4.96 -12.14
C ASN A 132 17.19 -3.85 -11.44
N PHE A 133 16.86 -2.77 -12.14
CA PHE A 133 16.01 -1.69 -11.61
C PHE A 133 14.60 -2.15 -11.21
N LYS A 134 14.14 -3.31 -11.70
CA LYS A 134 12.83 -3.91 -11.37
C LYS A 134 12.67 -4.30 -9.90
N ASP A 135 13.78 -4.40 -9.15
CA ASP A 135 13.77 -4.80 -7.74
C ASP A 135 13.52 -3.61 -6.80
N PHE A 136 13.34 -2.41 -7.36
CA PHE A 136 13.08 -1.19 -6.60
C PHE A 136 11.63 -0.73 -6.78
N ALA A 137 11.04 -0.24 -5.71
CA ALA A 137 9.75 0.44 -5.72
C ALA A 137 9.84 1.75 -4.95
N ILE A 138 9.20 2.80 -5.47
CA ILE A 138 9.09 4.08 -4.80
C ILE A 138 7.62 4.34 -4.54
N LEU A 139 7.29 4.59 -3.28
CA LEU A 139 5.95 4.89 -2.82
C LEU A 139 5.88 6.37 -2.43
N TYR A 140 4.85 7.04 -2.89
CA TYR A 140 4.59 8.45 -2.58
C TYR A 140 3.12 8.67 -2.25
N ARG A 141 2.83 9.74 -1.54
CA ARG A 141 1.47 10.03 -1.04
C ARG A 141 0.56 10.62 -2.11
N THR A 142 1.08 11.50 -2.95
CA THR A 142 0.30 12.23 -3.95
C THR A 142 0.93 12.12 -5.34
N ASN A 143 0.09 12.11 -6.38
CA ASN A 143 0.57 12.01 -7.76
C ASN A 143 1.48 13.18 -8.17
N ALA A 144 1.39 14.34 -7.52
CA ALA A 144 2.26 15.47 -7.81
C ALA A 144 3.74 15.17 -7.52
N GLN A 145 4.01 14.34 -6.52
CA GLN A 145 5.38 13.95 -6.14
C GLN A 145 6.09 13.13 -7.23
N SER A 146 5.34 12.44 -8.12
CA SER A 146 5.95 11.66 -9.20
C SER A 146 6.74 12.53 -10.18
N ASN A 147 6.39 13.80 -10.36
CA ASN A 147 6.98 14.65 -11.37
C ASN A 147 8.50 14.88 -11.15
N ALA A 148 8.90 15.20 -9.94
CA ALA A 148 10.32 15.38 -9.60
C ALA A 148 11.10 14.06 -9.76
N LEU A 149 10.52 12.95 -9.33
CA LEU A 149 11.10 11.61 -9.47
C LEU A 149 11.27 11.21 -10.94
N GLU A 150 10.22 11.42 -11.78
CA GLU A 150 10.27 11.14 -13.21
C GLU A 150 11.36 11.94 -13.91
N TYR A 151 11.49 13.24 -13.56
CA TYR A 151 12.55 14.10 -14.10
C TYR A 151 13.94 13.61 -13.72
N ALA A 152 14.17 13.28 -12.43
CA ALA A 152 15.44 12.76 -11.97
C ALA A 152 15.80 11.42 -12.64
N PHE A 153 14.83 10.52 -12.84
CA PHE A 153 15.06 9.22 -13.49
C PHE A 153 15.39 9.37 -14.97
N LYS A 154 14.66 10.24 -15.69
CA LYS A 154 14.97 10.54 -17.11
C LYS A 154 16.38 11.08 -17.25
N ARG A 155 16.77 12.03 -16.40
CA ARG A 155 18.10 12.67 -16.44
C ARG A 155 19.23 11.65 -16.17
N ASN A 156 18.98 10.65 -15.31
CA ASN A 156 19.95 9.62 -14.96
C ASN A 156 19.78 8.32 -15.79
N SER A 157 18.96 8.32 -16.84
CA SER A 157 18.68 7.15 -17.69
C SER A 157 18.24 5.92 -16.89
N ILE A 158 17.50 6.11 -15.79
CA ILE A 158 16.92 5.04 -15.00
C ILE A 158 15.57 4.68 -15.58
N PRO A 159 15.36 3.45 -16.09
CA PRO A 159 14.05 3.03 -16.59
C PRO A 159 13.06 2.89 -15.43
N TYR A 160 11.85 3.39 -15.62
CA TYR A 160 10.79 3.35 -14.62
C TYR A 160 9.42 3.09 -15.21
N ARG A 161 8.49 2.66 -14.39
CA ARG A 161 7.07 2.49 -14.71
C ARG A 161 6.22 3.06 -13.58
N ILE A 162 5.22 3.86 -13.91
CA ILE A 162 4.20 4.31 -12.96
C ILE A 162 3.08 3.27 -12.90
N ILE A 163 2.70 2.88 -11.69
CA ILE A 163 1.63 1.93 -11.43
C ILE A 163 0.45 2.69 -10.82
N GLY A 164 -0.74 2.49 -11.35
CA GLY A 164 -1.97 3.12 -10.83
C GLY A 164 -2.17 4.58 -11.21
N GLY A 165 -1.37 5.11 -12.15
CA GLY A 165 -1.48 6.48 -12.66
C GLY A 165 -1.02 6.58 -14.11
N THR A 166 -1.27 7.74 -14.71
CA THR A 166 -0.67 8.12 -15.99
C THR A 166 0.61 8.91 -15.74
N ARG A 167 1.62 8.73 -16.61
CA ARG A 167 2.83 9.56 -16.58
C ARG A 167 2.42 11.02 -16.67
N PHE A 168 3.16 11.91 -16.02
CA PHE A 168 2.82 13.35 -16.00
C PHE A 168 2.56 13.90 -17.43
N PHE A 169 3.47 13.63 -18.36
CA PHE A 169 3.37 14.08 -19.75
C PHE A 169 2.33 13.33 -20.59
N ASP A 170 1.78 12.23 -20.11
CA ASP A 170 0.72 11.45 -20.77
C ASP A 170 -0.68 11.84 -20.35
N ARG A 171 -0.80 12.71 -19.33
CA ARG A 171 -2.10 13.23 -18.88
C ARG A 171 -2.73 14.09 -19.94
N ALA A 172 -4.05 13.98 -20.12
CA ALA A 172 -4.80 14.72 -21.13
C ALA A 172 -4.55 16.22 -21.01
N GLU A 173 -4.64 16.77 -19.81
CA GLU A 173 -4.45 18.19 -19.54
C GLU A 173 -3.06 18.68 -19.94
N VAL A 174 -2.02 17.87 -19.73
CA VAL A 174 -0.64 18.22 -20.09
C VAL A 174 -0.46 18.13 -21.60
N LYS A 175 -1.03 17.13 -22.25
CA LYS A 175 -1.01 16.99 -23.73
C LYS A 175 -1.74 18.12 -24.41
N ASP A 176 -2.91 18.52 -23.89
CA ASP A 176 -3.68 19.64 -24.41
C ASP A 176 -2.91 20.95 -24.29
N MET A 177 -2.26 21.19 -23.14
CA MET A 177 -1.39 22.37 -22.95
C MET A 177 -0.20 22.36 -23.92
N LEU A 178 0.46 21.22 -24.09
CA LEU A 178 1.58 21.09 -25.03
C LEU A 178 1.15 21.30 -26.48
N ALA A 179 -0.01 20.73 -26.88
CA ALA A 179 -0.55 20.93 -28.22
C ALA A 179 -0.95 22.37 -28.52
N TYR A 180 -1.26 23.15 -27.49
CA TYR A 180 -1.55 24.58 -27.64
C TYR A 180 -0.29 25.44 -27.81
N LEU A 181 0.87 24.94 -27.34
CA LEU A 181 2.16 25.62 -27.40
C LEU A 181 2.99 25.28 -28.67
N CYS A 182 2.58 24.27 -29.42
CA CYS A 182 3.17 23.84 -30.70
C CYS A 182 2.32 24.26 -31.88
#